data_48e629ce2a898f95721efadb70025c1a
#
_entry.id   48e629ce2a898f95721efadb70025c1a
#
_cell.length_a   1.000
_cell.length_b   1.000
_cell.length_c   1.000
_cell.angle_alpha   90.00
_cell.angle_beta   90.00
_cell.angle_gamma   90.00
#
_symmetry.space_group_name_H-M   'P 1'
#
loop_
_entity.id
_entity.type
_entity.pdbx_description
1 polymer ?
#
loop_
_entity_poly.entity_id
_entity_poly.type
_entity_poly.pdbx_seq_one_letter_code
_entity_poly.pdbx_strand_id
1 'polypeptide(L)'
;MAVALVEAETSDALPSFLLLAQSHWHHGVIGIVAARLMERYHRPTALLAGDGDGCLRASVRGPVGFAVDRALSNCSELLTRFGGHPAAGGFTVKAEHVHVLHERLCEQADGWLMTQAKG
;
A
#
# COMPACT_ATOMS: atom_id res chain seq x y z
N MET A 1 15.32 -6.50 -2.82
CA MET A 1 14.48 -6.25 -1.67
C MET A 1 13.67 -4.97 -1.83
N ALA A 2 12.58 -4.87 -1.06
CA ALA A 2 11.67 -3.75 -1.21
C ALA A 2 12.33 -2.39 -1.02
N VAL A 3 13.16 -2.25 0.00
CA VAL A 3 13.82 -0.96 0.29
C VAL A 3 14.75 -0.56 -0.85
N ALA A 4 15.50 -1.52 -1.38
CA ALA A 4 16.44 -1.23 -2.46
C ALA A 4 15.73 -0.78 -3.74
N LEU A 5 14.57 -1.39 -4.03
CA LEU A 5 13.79 -1.02 -5.20
C LEU A 5 13.25 0.40 -5.09
N VAL A 6 12.77 0.77 -3.91
CA VAL A 6 12.24 2.10 -3.68
C VAL A 6 13.36 3.15 -3.69
N GLU A 7 14.49 2.81 -3.11
CA GLU A 7 15.63 3.73 -3.04
C GLU A 7 16.23 4.04 -4.40
N ALA A 8 16.00 3.18 -5.39
CA ALA A 8 16.49 3.42 -6.73
C ALA A 8 15.78 4.59 -7.42
N GLU A 9 14.66 5.02 -6.87
CA GLU A 9 13.88 6.12 -7.42
C GLU A 9 14.09 7.41 -6.64
N THR A 10 13.94 8.54 -7.32
CA THR A 10 14.00 9.83 -6.65
C THR A 10 12.68 10.10 -5.95
N SER A 11 12.69 11.01 -4.98
CA SER A 11 11.47 11.40 -4.27
C SER A 11 10.38 11.87 -5.20
N ASP A 12 10.76 12.60 -6.25
CA ASP A 12 9.80 13.15 -7.20
C ASP A 12 9.14 12.07 -8.05
N ALA A 13 9.81 10.94 -8.22
CA ALA A 13 9.30 9.84 -9.02
C ALA A 13 8.49 8.83 -8.22
N LEU A 14 8.49 8.96 -6.88
CA LEU A 14 7.76 8.01 -6.04
C LEU A 14 6.25 8.19 -6.19
N PRO A 15 5.51 7.08 -6.29
CA PRO A 15 4.05 7.18 -6.29
C PRO A 15 3.54 7.66 -4.95
N SER A 16 2.35 8.25 -4.94
CA SER A 16 1.74 8.77 -3.72
C SER A 16 1.38 7.66 -2.74
N PHE A 17 1.05 6.49 -3.26
CA PHE A 17 0.79 5.30 -2.47
C PHE A 17 1.81 4.25 -2.92
N LEU A 18 2.69 3.84 -2.02
CA LEU A 18 3.72 2.86 -2.36
C LEU A 18 3.10 1.46 -2.35
N LEU A 19 3.29 0.72 -3.43
CA LEU A 19 2.78 -0.64 -3.52
C LEU A 19 3.85 -1.51 -4.17
N LEU A 20 4.30 -2.52 -3.44
CA LEU A 20 5.32 -3.44 -3.91
C LEU A 20 4.80 -4.86 -3.75
N ALA A 21 4.94 -5.65 -4.78
CA ALA A 21 4.41 -7.01 -4.80
C ALA A 21 5.49 -8.01 -5.22
N GLN A 22 5.61 -9.08 -4.46
CA GLN A 22 6.53 -10.18 -4.76
C GLN A 22 5.90 -11.48 -4.29
N SER A 23 5.84 -12.47 -5.16
CA SER A 23 5.19 -13.73 -4.83
C SER A 23 5.93 -14.53 -3.76
N HIS A 24 7.21 -14.27 -3.58
CA HIS A 24 8.05 -15.04 -2.66
C HIS A 24 8.29 -14.38 -1.30
N TRP A 25 7.69 -13.20 -1.05
CA TRP A 25 7.87 -12.55 0.25
C TRP A 25 7.13 -13.31 1.34
N HIS A 26 7.74 -13.35 2.52
CA HIS A 26 7.16 -14.00 3.67
C HIS A 26 6.09 -13.11 4.29
N HIS A 27 4.89 -13.69 4.52
CA HIS A 27 3.76 -12.93 5.04
C HIS A 27 4.04 -12.30 6.40
N GLY A 28 4.88 -12.93 7.21
CA GLY A 28 5.20 -12.40 8.54
C GLY A 28 6.10 -11.18 8.53
N VAL A 29 6.72 -10.87 7.38
CA VAL A 29 7.68 -9.78 7.27
C VAL A 29 7.09 -8.55 6.60
N ILE A 30 6.09 -8.74 5.73
CA ILE A 30 5.60 -7.64 4.91
C ILE A 30 5.04 -6.46 5.72
N GLY A 31 4.44 -6.73 6.88
CA GLY A 31 3.91 -5.66 7.73
C GLY A 31 5.01 -4.79 8.31
N ILE A 32 6.11 -5.43 8.72
CA ILE A 32 7.25 -4.71 9.30
C ILE A 32 7.90 -3.83 8.24
N VAL A 33 8.09 -4.38 7.05
CA VAL A 33 8.73 -3.63 5.96
C VAL A 33 7.83 -2.49 5.49
N ALA A 34 6.52 -2.73 5.42
CA ALA A 34 5.57 -1.69 5.05
C ALA A 34 5.65 -0.51 6.02
N ALA A 35 5.75 -0.80 7.32
CA ALA A 35 5.84 0.24 8.33
C ALA A 35 7.11 1.07 8.16
N ARG A 36 8.23 0.41 7.89
CA ARG A 36 9.50 1.10 7.71
C ARG A 36 9.51 1.99 6.47
N LEU A 37 8.94 1.52 5.38
CA LEU A 37 8.85 2.31 4.17
C LEU A 37 7.92 3.50 4.36
N MET A 38 6.81 3.29 5.04
CA MET A 38 5.87 4.35 5.34
C MET A 38 6.54 5.45 6.17
N GLU A 39 7.32 5.07 7.17
CA GLU A 39 8.02 6.04 8.02
C GLU A 39 9.10 6.79 7.24
N ARG A 40 9.82 6.07 6.38
CA ARG A 40 10.92 6.67 5.63
C ARG A 40 10.43 7.69 4.59
N TYR A 41 9.37 7.37 3.89
CA TYR A 41 8.90 8.20 2.77
C TYR A 41 7.64 9.01 3.09
N HIS A 42 7.08 8.84 4.29
CA HIS A 42 5.88 9.53 4.73
C HIS A 42 4.72 9.37 3.74
N ARG A 43 4.54 8.16 3.25
CA ARG A 43 3.49 7.81 2.30
C ARG A 43 2.83 6.51 2.71
N PRO A 44 1.52 6.36 2.45
CA PRO A 44 0.88 5.07 2.71
C PRO A 44 1.56 3.99 1.86
N THR A 45 1.75 2.83 2.45
CA THR A 45 2.54 1.77 1.84
C THR A 45 1.85 0.42 2.01
N ALA A 46 1.77 -0.35 0.93
CA ALA A 46 1.27 -1.71 0.94
C ALA A 46 2.33 -2.65 0.39
N LEU A 47 2.59 -3.74 1.10
CA LEU A 47 3.46 -4.80 0.61
C LEU A 47 2.61 -6.04 0.42
N LEU A 48 2.72 -6.65 -0.76
CA LEU A 48 1.90 -7.78 -1.16
C LEU A 48 2.75 -9.02 -1.38
N ALA A 49 2.30 -10.14 -0.86
CA ALA A 49 2.97 -11.42 -1.03
C ALA A 49 2.01 -12.42 -1.63
N GLY A 50 2.51 -13.34 -2.44
CA GLY A 50 1.69 -14.36 -3.08
C GLY A 50 0.98 -15.24 -2.08
N ASP A 51 -0.28 -15.57 -2.35
CA ASP A 51 -1.13 -16.37 -1.48
C ASP A 51 -1.46 -17.75 -2.08
N GLY A 52 -0.84 -18.09 -3.20
CA GLY A 52 -0.95 -19.43 -3.79
C GLY A 52 -2.06 -19.65 -4.80
N ASP A 53 -3.10 -18.83 -4.79
CA ASP A 53 -4.29 -19.04 -5.63
C ASP A 53 -4.47 -17.93 -6.67
N GLY A 54 -3.38 -17.34 -7.13
CA GLY A 54 -3.49 -16.22 -8.05
C GLY A 54 -3.88 -14.93 -7.35
N CYS A 55 -3.88 -14.95 -6.03
CA CYS A 55 -4.17 -13.79 -5.20
C CYS A 55 -2.92 -13.33 -4.46
N LEU A 56 -2.94 -12.09 -4.01
CA LEU A 56 -1.87 -11.53 -3.22
C LEU A 56 -2.45 -11.03 -1.91
N ARG A 57 -1.71 -11.28 -0.85
CA ARG A 57 -2.09 -10.85 0.49
C ARG A 57 -1.22 -9.69 0.91
N ALA A 58 -1.83 -8.64 1.40
CA ALA A 58 -1.14 -7.38 1.66
C ALA A 58 -1.21 -6.94 3.10
N SER A 59 -0.14 -6.28 3.54
CA SER A 59 -0.14 -5.48 4.76
C SER A 59 0.03 -4.03 4.35
N VAL A 60 -0.78 -3.15 4.96
CA VAL A 60 -0.80 -1.73 4.64
C VAL A 60 -0.50 -0.93 5.88
N ARG A 61 0.31 0.10 5.73
CA ARG A 61 0.60 1.04 6.82
C ARG A 61 0.43 2.45 6.29
N GLY A 62 -0.22 3.31 7.08
CA GLY A 62 -0.48 4.68 6.67
C GLY A 62 0.06 5.69 7.67
N PRO A 63 0.57 6.83 7.18
CA PRO A 63 1.02 7.89 8.08
C PRO A 63 -0.16 8.55 8.77
N VAL A 64 0.15 9.29 9.83
CA VAL A 64 -0.88 10.01 10.59
C VAL A 64 -1.67 10.92 9.64
N GLY A 65 -2.98 10.82 9.71
CA GLY A 65 -3.85 11.63 8.85
C GLY A 65 -4.37 10.93 7.62
N PHE A 66 -3.73 9.82 7.22
CA PHE A 66 -4.24 9.03 6.10
C PHE A 66 -5.03 7.85 6.66
N ALA A 67 -6.29 7.74 6.28
CA ALA A 67 -7.16 6.68 6.79
C ALA A 67 -7.09 5.44 5.89
N VAL A 68 -6.29 4.46 6.28
CA VAL A 68 -6.11 3.21 5.53
C VAL A 68 -7.44 2.48 5.37
N ASP A 69 -8.22 2.37 6.44
CA ASP A 69 -9.48 1.65 6.41
C ASP A 69 -10.46 2.25 5.39
N ARG A 70 -10.51 3.58 5.30
CA ARG A 70 -11.36 4.24 4.31
C ARG A 70 -10.87 4.04 2.89
N ALA A 71 -9.55 4.11 2.71
CA ALA A 71 -8.97 3.91 1.39
C ALA A 71 -9.30 2.53 0.86
N LEU A 72 -9.22 1.51 1.71
CA LEU A 72 -9.55 0.15 1.32
C LEU A 72 -11.05 -0.01 1.05
N SER A 73 -11.90 0.60 1.87
CA SER A 73 -13.35 0.57 1.65
C SER A 73 -13.73 1.17 0.30
N ASN A 74 -13.04 2.24 -0.08
CA ASN A 74 -13.31 2.90 -1.36
C ASN A 74 -12.91 2.04 -2.57
N CYS A 75 -12.13 0.98 -2.34
CA CYS A 75 -11.72 0.05 -3.38
C CYS A 75 -12.32 -1.34 -3.18
N SER A 76 -13.35 -1.47 -2.36
CA SER A 76 -13.88 -2.76 -1.95
C SER A 76 -14.25 -3.68 -3.12
N GLU A 77 -14.71 -3.13 -4.23
CA GLU A 77 -15.08 -3.95 -5.38
C GLU A 77 -13.90 -4.65 -6.04
N LEU A 78 -12.68 -4.17 -5.78
CA LEU A 78 -11.47 -4.79 -6.30
C LEU A 78 -10.86 -5.80 -5.35
N LEU A 79 -11.32 -5.82 -4.10
CA LEU A 79 -10.70 -6.63 -3.05
C LEU A 79 -11.54 -7.86 -2.73
N THR A 80 -10.84 -9.01 -2.58
CA THR A 80 -11.50 -10.24 -2.15
C THR A 80 -11.85 -10.15 -0.67
N ARG A 81 -10.95 -9.54 0.10
CA ARG A 81 -11.07 -9.42 1.55
C ARG A 81 -10.28 -8.20 2.00
N PHE A 82 -10.76 -7.50 2.99
CA PHE A 82 -9.98 -6.39 3.55
C PHE A 82 -10.47 -6.04 4.95
N GLY A 83 -9.62 -5.33 5.68
CA GLY A 83 -9.98 -4.83 7.00
C GLY A 83 -8.85 -4.00 7.56
N GLY A 84 -9.13 -3.26 8.63
CA GLY A 84 -8.09 -2.49 9.26
C GLY A 84 -8.58 -1.32 10.08
N HIS A 85 -7.62 -0.54 10.48
CA HIS A 85 -7.77 0.69 11.25
C HIS A 85 -7.17 1.84 10.45
N PRO A 86 -7.33 3.10 10.87
CA PRO A 86 -6.77 4.21 10.10
C PRO A 86 -5.26 4.12 9.85
N ALA A 87 -4.50 3.58 10.80
CA ALA A 87 -3.04 3.54 10.67
C ALA A 87 -2.52 2.27 9.99
N ALA A 88 -3.28 1.20 9.98
CA ALA A 88 -2.81 -0.09 9.50
C ALA A 88 -3.96 -0.98 9.06
N GLY A 89 -3.73 -1.77 8.03
CA GLY A 89 -4.74 -2.70 7.56
C GLY A 89 -4.14 -3.82 6.73
N GLY A 90 -5.01 -4.60 6.15
CA GLY A 90 -4.62 -5.68 5.26
C GLY A 90 -5.72 -5.98 4.26
N PHE A 91 -5.32 -6.62 3.17
CA PHE A 91 -6.30 -7.02 2.17
C PHE A 91 -5.79 -8.20 1.34
N THR A 92 -6.70 -8.80 0.60
CA THR A 92 -6.38 -9.81 -0.38
C THR A 92 -6.94 -9.34 -1.72
N VAL A 93 -6.14 -9.42 -2.77
CA VAL A 93 -6.52 -8.94 -4.08
C VAL A 93 -6.07 -9.96 -5.14
N LYS A 94 -6.86 -10.11 -6.19
CA LYS A 94 -6.45 -10.94 -7.31
C LYS A 94 -5.32 -10.25 -8.06
N ALA A 95 -4.34 -11.03 -8.51
CA ALA A 95 -3.18 -10.48 -9.21
C ALA A 95 -3.59 -9.59 -10.38
N GLU A 96 -4.64 -9.96 -11.09
CA GLU A 96 -5.11 -9.20 -12.24
C GLU A 96 -5.67 -7.82 -11.89
N HIS A 97 -6.03 -7.59 -10.62
CA HIS A 97 -6.59 -6.32 -10.18
C HIS A 97 -5.58 -5.40 -9.50
N VAL A 98 -4.34 -5.85 -9.33
CA VAL A 98 -3.33 -5.08 -8.57
C VAL A 98 -3.06 -3.72 -9.22
N HIS A 99 -2.94 -3.69 -10.54
CA HIS A 99 -2.61 -2.44 -11.23
C HIS A 99 -3.72 -1.38 -11.05
N VAL A 100 -4.96 -1.78 -11.26
CA VAL A 100 -6.09 -0.86 -11.11
C VAL A 100 -6.23 -0.43 -9.65
N LEU A 101 -6.05 -1.37 -8.74
CA LEU A 101 -6.08 -1.06 -7.32
C LEU A 101 -5.04 -0.01 -6.95
N HIS A 102 -3.81 -0.17 -7.46
CA HIS A 102 -2.74 0.78 -7.18
C HIS A 102 -3.09 2.18 -7.70
N GLU A 103 -3.65 2.25 -8.90
CA GLU A 103 -4.06 3.54 -9.44
C GLU A 103 -5.09 4.24 -8.56
N ARG A 104 -6.09 3.47 -8.08
CA ARG A 104 -7.13 4.02 -7.23
C ARG A 104 -6.61 4.45 -5.86
N LEU A 105 -5.67 3.68 -5.32
CA LEU A 105 -5.05 4.04 -4.05
C LEU A 105 -4.18 5.30 -4.21
N CYS A 106 -3.48 5.42 -5.32
CA CYS A 106 -2.68 6.60 -5.59
C CYS A 106 -3.55 7.86 -5.71
N GLU A 107 -4.72 7.76 -6.33
CA GLU A 107 -5.63 8.90 -6.42
C GLU A 107 -6.03 9.40 -5.03
N GLN A 108 -6.33 8.48 -4.14
CA GLN A 108 -6.70 8.84 -2.77
C GLN A 108 -5.53 9.45 -2.02
N ALA A 109 -4.34 8.89 -2.20
CA ALA A 109 -3.15 9.41 -1.53
C ALA A 109 -2.74 10.76 -2.10
N ASP A 110 -2.96 10.99 -3.39
CA ASP A 110 -2.71 12.30 -4.00
C ASP A 110 -3.54 13.38 -3.32
N GLY A 111 -4.82 13.12 -3.11
CA GLY A 111 -5.70 14.06 -2.42
C GLY A 111 -5.22 14.36 -1.01
N TRP A 112 -4.81 13.32 -0.29
CA TRP A 112 -4.31 13.49 1.06
C TRP A 112 -3.00 14.30 1.09
N LEU A 113 -2.06 14.00 0.17
CA LEU A 113 -0.79 14.72 0.09
C LEU A 113 -1.00 16.20 -0.22
N MET A 114 -1.94 16.52 -1.09
CA MET A 114 -2.25 17.91 -1.40
C MET A 114 -2.76 18.64 -0.17
N THR A 115 -3.55 17.97 0.65
CA THR A 115 -4.04 18.54 1.91
C THR A 115 -2.87 18.79 2.87
N GLN A 116 -1.92 17.88 2.96
CA GLN A 116 -0.75 18.05 3.82
C GLN A 116 0.14 19.20 3.34
N ALA A 117 0.27 19.35 2.04
CA ALA A 117 1.09 20.41 1.47
C ALA A 117 0.55 21.80 1.80
N LYS A 118 -0.75 21.93 1.99
CA LYS A 118 -1.37 23.19 2.36
C LYS A 118 -1.30 23.49 3.85
N GLY A 119 -1.08 22.45 4.62
CA GLY A 119 -1.02 22.56 6.08
C GLY A 119 0.32 23.04 6.54
#